data_2f93d773e0c423b09c3ad8282a12ad01
#
_entry.id   2f93d773e0c423b09c3ad8282a12ad01
#
_cell.length_a   1.000
_cell.length_b   1.000
_cell.length_c   1.000
_cell.angle_alpha   90.00
_cell.angle_beta   90.00
_cell.angle_gamma   90.00
#
_symmetry.space_group_name_H-M   'P 1'
#
loop_
_entity.id
_entity.type
_entity.pdbx_description
1 polymer ?
#
loop_
_entity_poly.entity_id
_entity_poly.type
_entity_poly.pdbx_seq_one_letter_code
_entity_poly.pdbx_strand_id
1 'polypeptide(L)'
;MTLSTAESCTGGRIAAAITAKSGASRYFQGSLVAYQNEVKEQLLGVPSKMITQYGVVSRQVAEQMVKGACTLFHTEYALASTGYAEPWQGHEVEIWVAWGRVDDVHSLCLTEDFGREKNLELATRRVLDEFDKYLQLR
;
A
#
# COMPACT_ATOMS: atom_id res chain seq x y z
N MET A 1 9.01 -10.13 -13.98
CA MET A 1 8.51 -9.46 -12.76
C MET A 1 7.02 -9.19 -12.94
N THR A 2 6.21 -9.48 -11.93
CA THR A 2 4.79 -9.14 -11.90
C THR A 2 4.50 -8.31 -10.66
N LEU A 3 3.55 -7.38 -10.77
CA LEU A 3 3.27 -6.37 -9.77
C LEU A 3 1.77 -6.15 -9.59
N SER A 4 1.35 -5.97 -8.35
CA SER A 4 -0.02 -5.57 -8.00
C SER A 4 0.02 -4.51 -6.90
N THR A 5 -1.13 -3.89 -6.61
CA THR A 5 -1.22 -2.95 -5.50
C THR A 5 -2.45 -3.24 -4.65
N ALA A 6 -2.35 -2.95 -3.35
CA ALA A 6 -3.47 -2.99 -2.42
C ALA A 6 -3.50 -1.64 -1.71
N GLU A 7 -4.50 -0.83 -2.03
CA GLU A 7 -4.53 0.56 -1.60
C GLU A 7 -5.74 0.84 -0.71
N SER A 8 -5.49 1.56 0.37
CA SER A 8 -6.58 2.09 1.20
C SER A 8 -6.64 3.61 1.02
N CYS A 9 -5.88 4.38 1.78
CA CYS A 9 -5.99 5.84 1.74
C CYS A 9 -5.64 6.45 0.37
N THR A 10 -4.74 5.84 -0.40
CA THR A 10 -4.35 6.36 -1.71
C THR A 10 -5.40 6.15 -2.79
N GLY A 11 -6.39 5.29 -2.55
CA GLY A 11 -7.61 5.20 -3.36
C GLY A 11 -7.40 4.87 -4.84
N GLY A 12 -6.34 4.17 -5.19
CA GLY A 12 -6.03 3.83 -6.59
C GLY A 12 -4.95 4.70 -7.23
N ARG A 13 -4.41 5.67 -6.49
CA ARG A 13 -3.38 6.58 -7.02
C ARG A 13 -2.09 5.85 -7.37
N ILE A 14 -1.71 4.82 -6.60
CA ILE A 14 -0.50 4.04 -6.90
C ILE A 14 -0.69 3.29 -8.22
N ALA A 15 -1.82 2.61 -8.37
CA ALA A 15 -2.16 1.90 -9.61
C ALA A 15 -2.19 2.86 -10.80
N ALA A 16 -2.80 4.04 -10.64
CA ALA A 16 -2.88 5.04 -11.70
C ALA A 16 -1.49 5.52 -12.11
N ALA A 17 -0.60 5.75 -11.14
CA ALA A 17 0.77 6.17 -11.43
C ALA A 17 1.54 5.10 -12.20
N ILE A 18 1.35 3.83 -11.86
CA ILE A 18 1.98 2.70 -12.56
C ILE A 18 1.45 2.62 -13.99
N THR A 19 0.13 2.65 -14.15
CA THR A 19 -0.49 2.48 -15.48
C THR A 19 -0.34 3.69 -16.37
N ALA A 20 0.07 4.84 -15.84
CA ALA A 20 0.39 6.02 -16.64
C ALA A 20 1.60 5.79 -17.54
N LYS A 21 2.45 4.83 -17.21
CA LYS A 21 3.64 4.52 -18.02
C LYS A 21 3.30 3.54 -19.13
N SER A 22 3.77 3.85 -20.34
CA SER A 22 3.59 2.97 -21.49
C SER A 22 4.24 1.61 -21.22
N GLY A 23 3.54 0.53 -21.57
CA GLY A 23 4.03 -0.82 -21.40
C GLY A 23 3.80 -1.43 -20.02
N ALA A 24 3.07 -0.74 -19.14
CA ALA A 24 2.80 -1.24 -17.79
C ALA A 24 2.09 -2.60 -17.81
N SER A 25 1.29 -2.88 -18.83
CA SER A 25 0.58 -4.16 -18.95
C SER A 25 1.50 -5.37 -19.02
N ARG A 26 2.78 -5.17 -19.29
CA ARG A 26 3.77 -6.27 -19.33
C ARG A 26 4.02 -6.86 -17.94
N TYR A 27 3.80 -6.10 -16.87
CA TYR A 27 4.09 -6.54 -15.51
C TYR A 27 2.98 -6.25 -14.51
N PHE A 28 2.15 -5.24 -14.74
CA PHE A 28 1.12 -4.86 -13.78
C PHE A 28 -0.14 -5.70 -13.98
N GLN A 29 -0.54 -6.46 -12.94
CA GLN A 29 -1.68 -7.39 -13.02
C GLN A 29 -2.98 -6.76 -12.55
N GLY A 30 -2.95 -5.89 -11.56
CA GLY A 30 -4.16 -5.30 -11.04
C GLY A 30 -3.99 -4.66 -9.70
N SER A 31 -5.06 -4.05 -9.21
CA SER A 31 -5.09 -3.34 -7.94
C SER A 31 -6.40 -3.59 -7.22
N LEU A 32 -6.33 -3.66 -5.89
CA LEU A 32 -7.51 -3.67 -5.03
C LEU A 32 -7.52 -2.38 -4.22
N VAL A 33 -8.59 -1.60 -4.32
CA VAL A 33 -8.81 -0.48 -3.41
C VAL A 33 -9.62 -1.02 -2.23
N ALA A 34 -8.92 -1.31 -1.13
CA ALA A 34 -9.47 -1.93 0.06
C ALA A 34 -9.70 -0.87 1.13
N TYR A 35 -10.70 -0.01 0.91
CA TYR A 35 -10.91 1.16 1.75
C TYR A 35 -11.48 0.80 3.13
N GLN A 36 -12.43 -0.14 3.18
CA GLN A 36 -13.05 -0.59 4.43
C GLN A 36 -12.29 -1.78 5.02
N ASN A 37 -12.38 -1.92 6.35
CA ASN A 37 -11.69 -3.00 7.06
C ASN A 37 -12.13 -4.38 6.59
N GLU A 38 -13.43 -4.58 6.34
CA GLU A 38 -13.97 -5.86 5.88
C GLU A 38 -13.31 -6.30 4.57
N VAL A 39 -13.04 -5.36 3.66
CA VAL A 39 -12.39 -5.67 2.39
C VAL A 39 -10.95 -6.13 2.62
N LYS A 40 -10.24 -5.47 3.55
CA LYS A 40 -8.88 -5.89 3.92
C LYS A 40 -8.89 -7.30 4.50
N GLU A 41 -9.86 -7.59 5.35
CA GLU A 41 -9.96 -8.91 5.99
C GLU A 41 -10.31 -9.99 4.98
N GLN A 42 -11.33 -9.77 4.16
CA GLN A 42 -11.86 -10.80 3.26
C GLN A 42 -10.96 -11.06 2.07
N LEU A 43 -10.38 -10.03 1.47
CA LEU A 43 -9.65 -10.16 0.21
C LEU A 43 -8.13 -10.15 0.37
N LEU A 44 -7.60 -9.52 1.41
CA LEU A 44 -6.16 -9.42 1.62
C LEU A 44 -5.66 -10.28 2.78
N GLY A 45 -6.56 -10.99 3.44
CA GLY A 45 -6.19 -11.88 4.54
C GLY A 45 -5.64 -11.15 5.76
N VAL A 46 -6.03 -9.88 5.96
CA VAL A 46 -5.65 -9.14 7.16
C VAL A 46 -6.48 -9.67 8.32
N PRO A 47 -5.88 -10.32 9.34
CA PRO A 47 -6.68 -10.84 10.44
C PRO A 47 -7.34 -9.72 11.23
N SER A 48 -8.62 -9.89 11.60
CA SER A 48 -9.31 -8.91 12.44
C SER A 48 -8.56 -8.67 13.75
N LYS A 49 -7.92 -9.68 14.29
CA LYS A 49 -7.09 -9.60 15.49
C LYS A 49 -5.91 -8.64 15.28
N MET A 50 -5.31 -8.61 14.11
CA MET A 50 -4.22 -7.69 13.79
C MET A 50 -4.72 -6.25 13.82
N ILE A 51 -5.89 -6.00 13.24
CA ILE A 51 -6.52 -4.67 13.24
C ILE A 51 -6.83 -4.23 14.67
N THR A 52 -7.37 -5.13 15.49
CA THR A 52 -7.69 -4.85 16.90
C THR A 52 -6.44 -4.54 17.70
N GLN A 53 -5.36 -5.30 17.48
CA GLN A 53 -4.14 -5.19 18.28
C GLN A 53 -3.29 -3.99 17.88
N TYR A 54 -3.12 -3.75 16.59
CA TYR A 54 -2.17 -2.74 16.08
C TYR A 54 -2.85 -1.53 15.44
N GLY A 55 -4.15 -1.62 15.18
CA GLY A 55 -4.87 -0.60 14.43
C GLY A 55 -4.80 -0.83 12.93
N VAL A 56 -5.80 -0.34 12.21
CA VAL A 56 -5.85 -0.48 10.75
C VAL A 56 -4.73 0.34 10.08
N VAL A 57 -4.32 1.44 10.70
CA VAL A 57 -3.19 2.25 10.25
C VAL A 57 -1.97 1.82 11.06
N SER A 58 -1.20 0.91 10.50
CA SER A 58 -0.05 0.33 11.18
C SER A 58 0.88 -0.35 10.18
N ARG A 59 2.12 -0.53 10.61
CA ARG A 59 3.10 -1.30 9.84
C ARG A 59 2.60 -2.70 9.54
N GLN A 60 2.03 -3.36 10.56
CA GLN A 60 1.58 -4.74 10.45
C GLN A 60 0.51 -4.91 9.38
N VAL A 61 -0.47 -4.00 9.35
CA VAL A 61 -1.54 -4.05 8.35
C VAL A 61 -0.99 -3.74 6.96
N ALA A 62 -0.15 -2.71 6.82
CA ALA A 62 0.44 -2.36 5.52
C ALA A 62 1.24 -3.53 4.94
N GLU A 63 2.06 -4.18 5.76
CA GLU A 63 2.88 -5.31 5.32
C GLU A 63 2.02 -6.52 4.96
N GLN A 64 0.97 -6.79 5.73
CA GLN A 64 0.03 -7.87 5.41
C GLN A 64 -0.70 -7.59 4.10
N MET A 65 -1.01 -6.33 3.82
CA MET A 65 -1.67 -5.95 2.56
C MET A 65 -0.78 -6.28 1.35
N VAL A 66 0.54 -6.11 1.46
CA VAL A 66 1.47 -6.54 0.40
C VAL A 66 1.36 -8.04 0.18
N LYS A 67 1.44 -8.83 1.25
CA LYS A 67 1.34 -10.29 1.16
C LYS A 67 0.01 -10.72 0.57
N GLY A 68 -1.07 -10.10 1.03
CA GLY A 68 -2.41 -10.40 0.53
C GLY A 68 -2.59 -10.09 -0.94
N ALA A 69 -2.04 -8.97 -1.41
CA ALA A 69 -2.10 -8.61 -2.83
C ALA A 69 -1.33 -9.60 -3.69
N CYS A 70 -0.13 -10.00 -3.26
CA CYS A 70 0.66 -11.00 -3.97
C CYS A 70 -0.14 -12.31 -4.12
N THR A 71 -0.83 -12.73 -3.07
CA THR A 71 -1.65 -13.95 -3.10
C THR A 71 -2.89 -13.77 -3.98
N LEU A 72 -3.60 -12.66 -3.82
CA LEU A 72 -4.85 -12.40 -4.55
C LEU A 72 -4.62 -12.32 -6.06
N PHE A 73 -3.59 -11.61 -6.48
CA PHE A 73 -3.30 -11.36 -7.89
C PHE A 73 -2.25 -12.30 -8.49
N HIS A 74 -1.70 -13.21 -7.68
CA HIS A 74 -0.63 -14.12 -8.10
C HIS A 74 0.56 -13.34 -8.68
N THR A 75 0.97 -12.30 -7.98
CA THR A 75 2.12 -11.48 -8.39
C THR A 75 3.33 -11.74 -7.51
N GLU A 76 4.51 -11.53 -8.08
CA GLU A 76 5.76 -11.64 -7.36
C GLU A 76 5.92 -10.51 -6.34
N TYR A 77 5.53 -9.29 -6.73
CA TYR A 77 5.66 -8.10 -5.90
C TYR A 77 4.32 -7.38 -5.73
N ALA A 78 4.22 -6.60 -4.66
CA ALA A 78 3.08 -5.72 -4.44
C ALA A 78 3.48 -4.46 -3.68
N LEU A 79 2.70 -3.41 -3.86
CA LEU A 79 2.79 -2.17 -3.09
C LEU A 79 1.49 -1.96 -2.35
N ALA A 80 1.55 -1.36 -1.15
CA ALA A 80 0.35 -1.15 -0.35
C ALA A 80 0.39 0.19 0.37
N SER A 81 -0.79 0.68 0.74
CA SER A 81 -0.96 1.86 1.57
C SER A 81 -2.11 1.69 2.56
N THR A 82 -1.93 2.24 3.76
CA THR A 82 -3.01 2.40 4.76
C THR A 82 -2.69 3.64 5.59
N GLY A 83 -3.69 4.48 5.88
CA GLY A 83 -3.34 5.69 6.61
C GLY A 83 -4.48 6.67 6.83
N TYR A 84 -4.13 7.68 7.63
CA TYR A 84 -4.90 8.89 7.81
C TYR A 84 -4.18 10.01 7.03
N ALA A 85 -4.77 10.41 5.90
CA ALA A 85 -4.15 11.41 5.03
C ALA A 85 -4.39 12.85 5.52
N GLU A 86 -5.24 13.01 6.53
CA GLU A 86 -5.51 14.28 7.21
C GLU A 86 -5.87 13.95 8.66
N PRO A 87 -5.80 14.92 9.58
CA PRO A 87 -6.23 14.67 10.97
C PRO A 87 -7.68 14.20 11.00
N TRP A 88 -7.94 13.15 11.77
CA TRP A 88 -9.25 12.50 11.82
C TRP A 88 -9.49 11.92 13.21
N GLN A 89 -10.57 12.35 13.88
CA GLN A 89 -11.01 11.77 15.16
C GLN A 89 -9.87 11.60 16.18
N GLY A 90 -9.06 12.65 16.36
CA GLY A 90 -7.96 12.62 17.31
C GLY A 90 -6.66 12.01 16.78
N HIS A 91 -6.67 11.46 15.56
CA HIS A 91 -5.46 10.97 14.91
C HIS A 91 -4.82 12.09 14.10
N GLU A 92 -3.49 12.15 14.15
CA GLU A 92 -2.73 13.01 13.26
C GLU A 92 -2.45 12.28 11.95
N VAL A 93 -1.88 12.97 10.98
CA VAL A 93 -1.47 12.36 9.71
C VAL A 93 -0.50 11.22 9.99
N GLU A 94 -0.85 10.05 9.46
CA GLU A 94 -0.01 8.86 9.58
C GLU A 94 -0.33 7.97 8.39
N ILE A 95 0.62 7.83 7.45
CA ILE A 95 0.42 6.98 6.28
C ILE A 95 1.55 5.97 6.24
N TRP A 96 1.17 4.70 6.30
CA TRP A 96 2.10 3.58 6.11
C TRP A 96 2.04 3.14 4.66
N VAL A 97 3.20 3.04 4.04
CA VAL A 97 3.36 2.44 2.71
C VAL A 97 4.27 1.24 2.84
N ALA A 98 4.03 0.23 2.02
CA ALA A 98 4.80 -1.01 2.07
C ALA A 98 5.04 -1.52 0.65
N TRP A 99 6.11 -2.27 0.49
CA TRP A 99 6.51 -2.81 -0.81
C TRP A 99 7.31 -4.09 -0.60
N GLY A 100 7.32 -4.94 -1.61
CA GLY A 100 8.14 -6.15 -1.58
C GLY A 100 7.38 -7.37 -2.05
N ARG A 101 7.73 -8.50 -1.47
CA ARG A 101 7.19 -9.82 -1.80
C ARG A 101 6.82 -10.55 -0.51
N VAL A 102 6.14 -11.69 -0.64
CA VAL A 102 5.58 -12.43 0.52
C VAL A 102 6.62 -12.69 1.61
N ASP A 103 7.86 -13.01 1.23
CA ASP A 103 8.92 -13.35 2.17
C ASP A 103 9.93 -12.22 2.41
N ASP A 104 9.67 -11.02 1.87
CA ASP A 104 10.60 -9.89 2.01
C ASP A 104 9.83 -8.58 1.84
N VAL A 105 9.18 -8.12 2.90
CA VAL A 105 8.33 -6.92 2.90
C VAL A 105 9.03 -5.81 3.67
N HIS A 106 8.97 -4.61 3.11
CA HIS A 106 9.51 -3.39 3.70
C HIS A 106 8.41 -2.36 3.84
N SER A 107 8.56 -1.43 4.77
CA SER A 107 7.56 -0.39 5.00
C SER A 107 8.20 0.87 5.55
N LEU A 108 7.47 1.98 5.44
CA LEU A 108 7.84 3.23 6.10
C LEU A 108 6.57 4.03 6.44
N CYS A 109 6.72 4.96 7.36
CA CYS A 109 5.62 5.80 7.82
C CYS A 109 5.88 7.26 7.46
N LEU A 110 4.86 7.93 6.93
CA LEU A 110 4.88 9.36 6.61
C LEU A 110 3.97 10.08 7.60
N THR A 111 4.51 11.07 8.30
CA THR A 111 3.77 11.79 9.36
C THR A 111 3.69 13.29 9.13
N GLU A 112 4.36 13.82 8.10
CA GLU A 112 4.30 15.24 7.79
C GLU A 112 2.95 15.59 7.18
N ASP A 113 2.46 16.79 7.45
CA ASP A 113 1.14 17.22 7.01
C ASP A 113 1.25 18.46 6.11
N PHE A 114 1.00 18.24 4.83
CA PHE A 114 0.95 19.29 3.80
C PHE A 114 -0.46 19.43 3.20
N GLY A 115 -1.47 18.91 3.92
CA GLY A 115 -2.84 18.82 3.44
C GLY A 115 -3.10 17.47 2.78
N ARG A 116 -4.37 17.03 2.83
CA ARG A 116 -4.79 15.69 2.39
C ARG A 116 -4.29 15.33 0.99
N GLU A 117 -4.56 16.19 0.01
CA GLU A 117 -4.22 15.92 -1.39
C GLU A 117 -2.71 15.74 -1.56
N LYS A 118 -1.93 16.64 -0.99
CA LYS A 118 -0.47 16.59 -1.09
C LYS A 118 0.10 15.39 -0.34
N ASN A 119 -0.47 15.05 0.81
CA ASN A 119 -0.04 13.89 1.60
C ASN A 119 -0.23 12.60 0.80
N LEU A 120 -1.35 12.47 0.10
CA LEU A 120 -1.63 11.30 -0.74
C LEU A 120 -0.69 11.22 -1.95
N GLU A 121 -0.40 12.37 -2.56
CA GLU A 121 0.55 12.46 -3.67
C GLU A 121 1.95 12.04 -3.23
N LEU A 122 2.40 12.54 -2.08
CA LEU A 122 3.73 12.21 -1.55
C LEU A 122 3.84 10.74 -1.18
N ALA A 123 2.79 10.16 -0.57
CA ALA A 123 2.79 8.74 -0.23
C ALA A 123 2.88 7.88 -1.49
N THR A 124 2.14 8.24 -2.53
CA THR A 124 2.17 7.54 -3.82
C THR A 124 3.57 7.57 -4.41
N ARG A 125 4.16 8.75 -4.49
CA ARG A 125 5.51 8.92 -5.05
C ARG A 125 6.54 8.18 -4.23
N ARG A 126 6.44 8.27 -2.91
CA ARG A 126 7.42 7.67 -2.01
C ARG A 126 7.48 6.15 -2.12
N VAL A 127 6.33 5.48 -2.17
CA VAL A 127 6.32 4.02 -2.28
C VAL A 127 6.87 3.56 -3.63
N LEU A 128 6.59 4.29 -4.69
CA LEU A 128 7.13 3.97 -6.02
C LEU A 128 8.65 4.15 -6.05
N ASP A 129 9.17 5.22 -5.47
CA ASP A 129 10.61 5.47 -5.41
C ASP A 129 11.31 4.39 -4.57
N GLU A 130 10.73 4.02 -3.43
CA GLU A 130 11.32 2.97 -2.58
C GLU A 130 11.31 1.62 -3.27
N PHE A 131 10.25 1.31 -4.01
CA PHE A 131 10.20 0.07 -4.76
C PHE A 131 11.24 0.03 -5.88
N ASP A 132 11.45 1.14 -6.58
CA ASP A 132 12.50 1.22 -7.60
C ASP A 132 13.87 0.93 -7.00
N LYS A 133 14.18 1.53 -5.85
CA LYS A 133 15.44 1.29 -5.14
C LYS A 133 15.56 -0.18 -4.74
N TYR A 134 14.48 -0.74 -4.24
CA TYR A 134 14.42 -2.14 -3.82
C TYR A 134 14.76 -3.09 -4.99
N LEU A 135 14.19 -2.84 -6.16
CA LEU A 135 14.47 -3.64 -7.35
C LEU A 135 15.93 -3.53 -7.80
N GLN A 136 16.54 -2.35 -7.67
CA GLN A 136 17.94 -2.13 -8.06
C GLN A 136 18.92 -2.88 -7.16
N LEU A 137 18.55 -3.14 -5.92
CA LEU A 137 19.42 -3.80 -4.94
C LEU A 137 19.28 -5.32 -4.94
N ARG A 138 18.43 -5.88 -5.79
CA ARG A 138 18.19 -7.32 -5.84
C ARG A 138 19.11 -8.04 -6.84
#